data_26b44ccacf71eb87eb99393e58fa12d4
#
_entry.id   26b44ccacf71eb87eb99393e58fa12d4
#
_cell.length_a   1.000
_cell.length_b   1.000
_cell.length_c   1.000
_cell.angle_alpha   90.00
_cell.angle_beta   90.00
_cell.angle_gamma   90.00
#
_symmetry.space_group_name_H-M   'P 1'
#
loop_
_entity.id
_entity.type
_entity.pdbx_description
1 polymer ?
#
loop_
_entity_poly.entity_id
_entity_poly.type
_entity_poly.pdbx_seq_one_letter_code
_entity_poly.pdbx_strand_id
1 'polypeptide(L)'
;MIECLKEMLTLEAQRPTYIIMDALDECPTAFSIPSPRDEVLEFIKELVGFRLPNLHICATSRLEHDIQAALKCLTPHHVSLHDEDGQKQDIITYVESFVHTDKRMGRWRKTDKDLVINALSEGADGM
;
A
#
# COMPACT_ATOMS: atom_id res chain seq x y z
N MET A 1 -20.74 12.77 -9.95
CA MET A 1 -19.87 11.59 -10.19
C MET A 1 -20.22 10.43 -9.27
N ILE A 2 -20.29 10.62 -7.97
CA ILE A 2 -20.64 9.57 -6.98
C ILE A 2 -22.00 8.93 -7.22
N GLU A 3 -23.02 9.70 -7.52
CA GLU A 3 -24.37 9.16 -7.80
C GLU A 3 -24.38 8.22 -9.01
N CYS A 4 -23.72 8.60 -10.10
CA CYS A 4 -23.61 7.75 -11.28
C CYS A 4 -22.88 6.43 -10.95
N LEU A 5 -21.78 6.49 -10.16
CA LEU A 5 -21.09 5.30 -9.70
C LEU A 5 -21.99 4.44 -8.81
N LYS A 6 -22.74 5.06 -7.90
CA LYS A 6 -23.69 4.36 -7.04
C LYS A 6 -24.77 3.65 -7.86
N GLU A 7 -25.35 4.32 -8.84
CA GLU A 7 -26.32 3.71 -9.75
C GLU A 7 -25.74 2.51 -10.49
N MET A 8 -24.51 2.66 -11.02
CA MET A 8 -23.80 1.56 -11.66
C MET A 8 -23.56 0.39 -10.71
N LEU A 9 -23.19 0.66 -9.47
CA LEU A 9 -22.89 -0.35 -8.45
C LEU A 9 -24.16 -1.02 -7.87
N THR A 10 -25.34 -0.46 -8.10
CA THR A 10 -26.62 -1.00 -7.61
C THR A 10 -27.46 -1.70 -8.69
N LEU A 11 -26.95 -1.83 -9.91
CA LEU A 11 -27.63 -2.54 -10.98
C LEU A 11 -27.90 -4.01 -10.59
N GLU A 12 -29.07 -4.53 -10.97
CA GLU A 12 -29.43 -5.93 -10.75
C GLU A 12 -28.44 -6.88 -11.45
N ALA A 13 -28.13 -7.99 -10.81
CA ALA A 13 -27.17 -9.00 -11.26
C ALA A 13 -25.71 -8.51 -11.38
N GLN A 14 -25.31 -7.53 -10.57
CA GLN A 14 -23.94 -7.04 -10.58
C GLN A 14 -22.95 -8.10 -10.09
N ARG A 15 -21.86 -8.25 -10.83
CA ARG A 15 -20.71 -9.07 -10.44
C ARG A 15 -19.92 -8.36 -9.32
N PRO A 16 -19.14 -9.09 -8.52
CA PRO A 16 -18.22 -8.45 -7.57
C PRO A 16 -17.39 -7.37 -8.25
N THR A 17 -17.41 -6.17 -7.68
CA THR A 17 -16.65 -5.02 -8.17
C THR A 17 -15.50 -4.75 -7.20
N TYR A 18 -14.30 -4.59 -7.74
CA TYR A 18 -13.10 -4.30 -6.97
C TYR A 18 -12.59 -2.92 -7.35
N ILE A 19 -12.45 -2.05 -6.35
CA ILE A 19 -11.84 -0.73 -6.50
C ILE A 19 -10.49 -0.77 -5.81
N ILE A 20 -9.42 -0.49 -6.54
CA ILE A 20 -8.06 -0.44 -6.01
C ILE A 20 -7.60 1.01 -6.08
N MET A 21 -7.20 1.56 -4.95
CA MET A 21 -6.64 2.90 -4.82
C MET A 21 -5.22 2.76 -4.28
N ASP A 22 -4.25 3.10 -5.12
CA ASP A 22 -2.85 2.95 -4.78
C ASP A 22 -2.25 4.28 -4.34
N ALA A 23 -1.30 4.21 -3.40
CA ALA A 23 -0.47 5.33 -2.95
C ALA A 23 -1.29 6.56 -2.49
N LEU A 24 -2.24 6.38 -1.57
CA LEU A 24 -3.05 7.50 -1.04
C LEU A 24 -2.20 8.62 -0.41
N ASP A 25 -1.01 8.30 0.09
CA ASP A 25 -0.05 9.25 0.64
C ASP A 25 0.51 10.23 -0.40
N GLU A 26 0.47 9.89 -1.68
CA GLU A 26 0.89 10.78 -2.78
C GLU A 26 -0.15 11.87 -3.10
N CYS A 27 -1.39 11.73 -2.60
CA CYS A 27 -2.37 12.81 -2.74
C CYS A 27 -1.93 14.05 -1.96
N PRO A 28 -1.92 15.24 -2.59
CA PRO A 28 -1.49 16.47 -1.91
C PRO A 28 -2.37 16.83 -0.72
N THR A 29 -1.74 17.29 0.37
CA THR A 29 -2.41 17.83 1.56
C THR A 29 -2.45 19.35 1.58
N ALA A 30 -1.76 20.01 0.64
CA ALA A 30 -1.63 21.46 0.55
C ALA A 30 -2.50 22.04 -0.55
N PHE A 31 -2.75 23.38 -0.46
CA PHE A 31 -3.34 24.26 -1.48
C PHE A 31 -4.85 24.45 -1.50
N SER A 32 -5.66 23.66 -0.82
CA SER A 32 -7.12 23.88 -0.73
C SER A 32 -7.69 23.34 0.59
N ILE A 33 -8.85 23.84 0.97
CA ILE A 33 -9.65 23.30 2.09
C ILE A 33 -11.04 22.98 1.51
N PRO A 34 -11.46 21.70 1.40
CA PRO A 34 -10.69 20.51 1.73
C PRO A 34 -9.50 20.29 0.77
N SER A 35 -8.48 19.56 1.24
CA SER A 35 -7.35 19.18 0.40
C SER A 35 -7.76 18.04 -0.57
N PRO A 36 -7.02 17.82 -1.69
CA PRO A 36 -7.29 16.67 -2.56
C PRO A 36 -7.28 15.33 -1.81
N ARG A 37 -6.42 15.17 -0.81
CA ARG A 37 -6.39 13.97 0.04
C ARG A 37 -7.67 13.84 0.86
N ASP A 38 -8.14 14.92 1.47
CA ASP A 38 -9.40 14.91 2.24
C ASP A 38 -10.58 14.51 1.35
N GLU A 39 -10.63 15.02 0.11
CA GLU A 39 -11.67 14.67 -0.86
C GLU A 39 -11.66 13.18 -1.20
N VAL A 40 -10.46 12.59 -1.41
CA VAL A 40 -10.32 11.16 -1.69
C VAL A 40 -10.72 10.32 -0.47
N LEU A 41 -10.30 10.71 0.72
CA LEU A 41 -10.67 10.00 1.96
C LEU A 41 -12.18 10.07 2.22
N GLU A 42 -12.82 11.21 1.96
CA GLU A 42 -14.26 11.35 2.08
C GLU A 42 -15.00 10.51 1.02
N PHE A 43 -14.50 10.48 -0.21
CA PHE A 43 -15.01 9.59 -1.25
C PHE A 43 -14.99 8.11 -0.83
N ILE A 44 -13.90 7.65 -0.21
CA ILE A 44 -13.80 6.28 0.32
C ILE A 44 -14.88 6.04 1.39
N LYS A 45 -15.07 6.99 2.31
CA LYS A 45 -16.10 6.88 3.35
C LYS A 45 -17.50 6.76 2.75
N GLU A 46 -17.80 7.56 1.73
CA GLU A 46 -19.09 7.51 1.04
C GLU A 46 -19.29 6.15 0.36
N LEU A 47 -18.28 5.63 -0.34
CA LEU A 47 -18.35 4.31 -0.98
C LEU A 47 -18.61 3.19 0.03
N VAL A 48 -17.91 3.20 1.16
CA VAL A 48 -18.13 2.24 2.25
C VAL A 48 -19.54 2.41 2.85
N GLY A 49 -20.00 3.66 2.95
CA GLY A 49 -21.33 4.01 3.44
C GLY A 49 -22.48 3.44 2.62
N PHE A 50 -22.26 3.11 1.34
CA PHE A 50 -23.28 2.46 0.50
C PHE A 50 -23.59 1.02 0.95
N ARG A 51 -22.71 0.38 1.71
CA ARG A 51 -22.88 -0.99 2.24
C ARG A 51 -23.24 -2.02 1.17
N LEU A 52 -22.67 -1.89 -0.01
CA LEU A 52 -22.92 -2.79 -1.13
C LEU A 52 -22.17 -4.12 -0.91
N PRO A 53 -22.87 -5.27 -0.87
CA PRO A 53 -22.25 -6.55 -0.53
C PRO A 53 -21.21 -7.03 -1.56
N ASN A 54 -21.34 -6.55 -2.79
CA ASN A 54 -20.46 -6.95 -3.90
C ASN A 54 -19.36 -5.92 -4.18
N LEU A 55 -19.22 -4.87 -3.36
CA LEU A 55 -18.18 -3.87 -3.51
C LEU A 55 -17.01 -4.18 -2.57
N HIS A 56 -15.84 -4.34 -3.14
CA HIS A 56 -14.59 -4.56 -2.43
C HIS A 56 -13.65 -3.40 -2.71
N ILE A 57 -13.11 -2.80 -1.66
CA ILE A 57 -12.19 -1.66 -1.77
C ILE A 57 -10.86 -2.08 -1.16
N CYS A 58 -9.78 -1.90 -1.91
CA CYS A 58 -8.42 -2.05 -1.44
C CYS A 58 -7.71 -0.69 -1.59
N ALA A 59 -7.12 -0.20 -0.52
CA ALA A 59 -6.34 1.02 -0.54
C ALA A 59 -4.93 0.74 -0.02
N THR A 60 -3.91 1.30 -0.68
CA THR A 60 -2.53 1.27 -0.23
C THR A 60 -2.05 2.66 0.13
N SER A 61 -1.17 2.76 1.10
CA SER A 61 -0.60 4.02 1.55
C SER A 61 0.64 3.75 2.41
N ARG A 62 1.54 4.71 2.47
CA ARG A 62 2.50 4.79 3.56
C ARG A 62 1.79 5.08 4.88
N LEU A 63 2.52 4.91 5.97
CA LEU A 63 2.00 5.08 7.33
C LEU A 63 1.82 6.58 7.65
N GLU A 64 0.72 7.16 7.17
CA GLU A 64 0.34 8.56 7.42
C GLU A 64 -0.78 8.63 8.46
N HIS A 65 -0.63 9.51 9.44
CA HIS A 65 -1.54 9.60 10.59
C HIS A 65 -2.99 9.96 10.18
N ASP A 66 -3.15 10.89 9.25
CA ASP A 66 -4.45 11.35 8.75
C ASP A 66 -5.20 10.23 7.99
N ILE A 67 -4.47 9.51 7.13
CA ILE A 67 -5.02 8.35 6.38
C ILE A 67 -5.43 7.25 7.36
N GLN A 68 -4.57 6.92 8.31
CA GLN A 68 -4.89 5.91 9.33
C GLN A 68 -6.12 6.32 10.15
N ALA A 69 -6.18 7.56 10.62
CA ALA A 69 -7.32 8.05 11.41
C ALA A 69 -8.63 7.99 10.60
N ALA A 70 -8.58 8.32 9.31
CA ALA A 70 -9.76 8.30 8.44
C ALA A 70 -10.24 6.88 8.13
N LEU A 71 -9.32 5.92 7.90
CA LEU A 71 -9.67 4.58 7.43
C LEU A 71 -9.82 3.55 8.54
N LYS A 72 -9.25 3.76 9.73
CA LYS A 72 -9.24 2.80 10.84
C LYS A 72 -10.62 2.23 11.20
N CYS A 73 -11.65 3.06 11.16
CA CYS A 73 -13.02 2.64 11.49
C CYS A 73 -13.76 2.03 10.29
N LEU A 74 -13.21 2.11 9.10
CA LEU A 74 -13.84 1.66 7.85
C LEU A 74 -13.30 0.32 7.38
N THR A 75 -12.05 -0.01 7.76
CA THR A 75 -11.36 -1.21 7.29
C THR A 75 -11.51 -2.35 8.28
N PRO A 76 -12.16 -3.47 7.89
CA PRO A 76 -12.21 -4.68 8.70
C PRO A 76 -10.85 -5.41 8.73
N HIS A 77 -10.05 -5.22 7.70
CA HIS A 77 -8.74 -5.84 7.56
C HIS A 77 -7.68 -4.78 7.25
N HIS A 78 -6.63 -4.76 8.05
CA HIS A 78 -5.44 -3.94 7.86
C HIS A 78 -4.23 -4.84 7.82
N VAL A 79 -3.42 -4.69 6.77
CA VAL A 79 -2.15 -5.41 6.62
C VAL A 79 -1.04 -4.37 6.66
N SER A 80 -0.14 -4.52 7.62
CA SER A 80 1.07 -3.70 7.72
C SER A 80 2.23 -4.47 7.13
N LEU A 81 2.81 -3.99 6.04
CA LEU A 81 3.99 -4.61 5.46
C LEU A 81 5.24 -4.46 6.35
N HIS A 82 5.23 -3.51 7.29
CA HIS A 82 6.33 -3.33 8.24
C HIS A 82 6.40 -4.43 9.32
N ASP A 83 5.26 -5.03 9.65
CA ASP A 83 5.15 -5.99 10.75
C ASP A 83 5.21 -7.45 10.27
N GLU A 84 5.42 -7.67 8.97
CA GLU A 84 5.46 -9.00 8.37
C GLU A 84 6.90 -9.56 8.40
N ASP A 85 7.18 -10.47 9.33
CA ASP A 85 8.48 -11.18 9.41
C ASP A 85 8.87 -11.85 8.08
N GLY A 86 7.88 -12.29 7.29
CA GLY A 86 8.07 -12.86 5.96
C GLY A 86 8.72 -11.90 4.97
N GLN A 87 8.31 -10.62 4.97
CA GLN A 87 8.87 -9.63 4.05
C GLN A 87 10.37 -9.39 4.30
N LYS A 88 10.78 -9.29 5.56
CA LYS A 88 12.18 -9.12 5.91
C LYS A 88 13.03 -10.29 5.41
N GLN A 89 12.53 -11.51 5.56
CA GLN A 89 13.21 -12.70 5.07
C GLN A 89 13.27 -12.75 3.55
N ASP A 90 12.22 -12.33 2.85
CA ASP A 90 12.18 -12.25 1.39
C ASP A 90 13.21 -11.23 0.87
N ILE A 91 13.32 -10.06 1.51
CA ILE A 91 14.31 -9.03 1.18
C ILE A 91 15.73 -9.56 1.37
N ILE A 92 16.01 -10.20 2.49
CA ILE A 92 17.32 -10.81 2.76
C ILE A 92 17.66 -11.83 1.67
N THR A 93 16.74 -12.74 1.39
CA THR A 93 16.92 -13.80 0.38
C THR A 93 17.17 -13.20 -1.01
N TYR A 94 16.43 -12.16 -1.38
CA TYR A 94 16.61 -11.47 -2.65
C TYR A 94 17.98 -10.78 -2.73
N VAL A 95 18.37 -10.03 -1.71
CA VAL A 95 19.66 -9.30 -1.66
C VAL A 95 20.82 -10.28 -1.70
N GLU A 96 20.80 -11.35 -0.90
CA GLU A 96 21.81 -12.41 -0.92
C GLU A 96 21.94 -13.03 -2.32
N SER A 97 20.84 -13.43 -2.90
CA SER A 97 20.81 -14.01 -4.24
C SER A 97 21.41 -13.06 -5.27
N PHE A 98 21.01 -11.78 -5.23
CA PHE A 98 21.51 -10.77 -6.17
C PHE A 98 23.01 -10.53 -6.00
N VAL A 99 23.49 -10.33 -4.77
CA VAL A 99 24.94 -10.06 -4.49
C VAL A 99 25.81 -11.25 -4.88
N HIS A 100 25.32 -12.48 -4.76
CA HIS A 100 26.11 -13.66 -5.11
C HIS A 100 26.05 -14.02 -6.60
N THR A 101 24.98 -13.66 -7.31
CA THR A 101 24.79 -14.04 -8.72
C THR A 101 25.22 -12.95 -9.71
N ASP A 102 25.21 -11.69 -9.33
CA ASP A 102 25.57 -10.58 -10.22
C ASP A 102 27.06 -10.63 -10.58
N LYS A 103 27.35 -10.72 -11.89
CA LYS A 103 28.72 -10.78 -12.43
C LYS A 103 29.59 -9.57 -12.05
N ARG A 104 28.98 -8.40 -11.86
CA ARG A 104 29.68 -7.16 -11.47
C ARG A 104 30.24 -7.26 -10.05
N MET A 105 29.54 -8.00 -9.19
CA MET A 105 29.95 -8.26 -7.80
C MET A 105 30.80 -9.51 -7.65
N GLY A 106 31.07 -10.24 -8.73
CA GLY A 106 31.86 -11.46 -8.73
C GLY A 106 33.30 -11.26 -8.21
N ARG A 107 33.86 -10.05 -8.39
CA ARG A 107 35.21 -9.67 -7.95
C ARG A 107 35.29 -9.13 -6.52
N TRP A 108 34.17 -8.94 -5.86
CA TRP A 108 34.11 -8.41 -4.51
C TRP A 108 34.58 -9.44 -3.50
N ARG A 109 35.27 -9.00 -2.44
CA ARG A 109 35.64 -9.87 -1.33
C ARG A 109 34.37 -10.33 -0.60
N LYS A 110 34.46 -11.48 0.04
CA LYS A 110 33.34 -12.00 0.83
C LYS A 110 32.88 -11.01 1.90
N THR A 111 33.85 -10.40 2.61
CA THR A 111 33.59 -9.37 3.64
C THR A 111 32.80 -8.17 3.12
N ASP A 112 33.09 -7.73 1.88
CA ASP A 112 32.42 -6.59 1.28
C ASP A 112 30.98 -6.97 0.88
N LYS A 113 30.78 -8.20 0.40
CA LYS A 113 29.45 -8.75 0.10
C LYS A 113 28.59 -8.87 1.37
N ASP A 114 29.14 -9.44 2.43
CA ASP A 114 28.47 -9.60 3.71
C ASP A 114 28.06 -8.23 4.31
N LEU A 115 28.95 -7.22 4.18
CA LEU A 115 28.66 -5.87 4.63
C LEU A 115 27.48 -5.24 3.86
N VAL A 116 27.46 -5.40 2.53
CA VAL A 116 26.36 -4.88 1.69
C VAL A 116 25.06 -5.60 1.98
N ILE A 117 25.08 -6.93 2.12
CA ILE A 117 23.89 -7.72 2.47
C ILE A 117 23.30 -7.22 3.80
N ASN A 118 24.13 -7.08 4.83
CA ASN A 118 23.67 -6.62 6.14
C ASN A 118 23.11 -5.20 6.07
N ALA A 119 23.84 -4.27 5.44
CA ALA A 119 23.40 -2.87 5.34
C ALA A 119 22.09 -2.70 4.58
N LEU A 120 21.91 -3.43 3.48
CA LEU A 120 20.65 -3.38 2.70
C LEU A 120 19.49 -4.08 3.41
N SER A 121 19.77 -5.20 4.10
CA SER A 121 18.75 -5.94 4.86
C SER A 121 18.28 -5.17 6.10
N GLU A 122 19.17 -4.44 6.76
CA GLU A 122 18.83 -3.57 7.90
C GLU A 122 18.17 -2.26 7.43
N GLY A 123 18.64 -1.69 6.31
CA GLY A 123 18.11 -0.43 5.77
C GLY A 123 16.76 -0.56 5.05
N ALA A 124 16.32 -1.79 4.75
CA ALA A 124 15.02 -2.06 4.10
C ALA A 124 13.83 -2.03 5.07
N ASP A 125 14.06 -1.61 6.32
CA ASP A 125 13.04 -1.50 7.35
C ASP A 125 11.92 -0.57 6.88
N GLY A 126 10.90 -1.15 6.27
CA GLY A 126 9.67 -0.46 5.93
C GLY A 126 9.63 0.30 4.61
N MET A 127 10.42 -0.04 3.65
CA MET A 127 10.22 0.47 2.27
C MET A 127 9.38 -0.45 1.43
#